data_c440a45af705cdaf45fce6f28a68fcbb
#
_entry.id   c440a45af705cdaf45fce6f28a68fcbb
#
_cell.length_a   1.000
_cell.length_b   1.000
_cell.length_c   1.000
_cell.angle_alpha   90.00
_cell.angle_beta   90.00
_cell.angle_gamma   90.00
#
_symmetry.space_group_name_H-M   'P 1'
#
loop_
_entity.id
_entity.type
_entity.pdbx_description
1 polymer ?
#
loop_
_entity_poly.entity_id
_entity_poly.type
_entity_poly.pdbx_seq_one_letter_code
_entity_poly.pdbx_strand_id
1 'polypeptide(L)'
;ILCGECLRAVTVGDGSSWDNFTMLFFKEWAGHGQGGFNDPQIVVNDDLVRVKPSGSENKRMVQSHAGIIAMADPVNDVTFAKKAEFDPAGRYPLNTNIAFYIGPDNFMVEMETMGPEVTLKPGTDLHHVERWVLKDGALAFEGRAEIDALFA
;
A
#
# COMPACT_ATOMS: atom_id res chain seq x y z
N ILE A 1 -5.09 -8.01 -9.85
CA ILE A 1 -4.34 -6.73 -9.96
C ILE A 1 -5.28 -5.76 -10.63
N LEU A 2 -5.65 -4.70 -9.91
CA LEU A 2 -6.39 -3.59 -10.49
C LEU A 2 -5.36 -2.59 -11.02
N CYS A 3 -5.27 -2.46 -12.32
CA CYS A 3 -4.45 -1.46 -12.98
C CYS A 3 -5.38 -0.35 -13.48
N GLY A 4 -5.04 0.88 -13.19
CA GLY A 4 -5.80 2.04 -13.64
C GLY A 4 -4.96 3.30 -13.55
N GLU A 5 -5.42 4.36 -14.18
CA GLU A 5 -4.81 5.66 -14.05
C GLU A 5 -5.09 6.19 -12.65
N CYS A 6 -4.13 6.03 -11.77
CA CYS A 6 -4.25 6.39 -10.36
C CYS A 6 -3.41 7.62 -10.06
N LEU A 7 -4.04 8.63 -9.52
CA LEU A 7 -3.37 9.86 -9.12
C LEU A 7 -2.92 9.85 -7.65
N ARG A 8 -3.39 8.88 -6.85
CA ARG A 8 -3.08 8.86 -5.41
C ARG A 8 -3.23 7.48 -4.80
N ALA A 9 -2.23 7.05 -4.06
CA ALA A 9 -2.29 5.85 -3.23
C ALA A 9 -1.86 6.17 -1.79
N VAL A 10 -2.44 5.47 -0.82
CA VAL A 10 -2.17 5.68 0.60
C VAL A 10 -2.03 4.34 1.29
N THR A 11 -1.01 4.23 2.15
CA THR A 11 -0.90 3.14 3.12
C THR A 11 -1.09 3.69 4.53
N VAL A 12 -1.75 2.94 5.39
CA VAL A 12 -2.06 3.36 6.75
C VAL A 12 -1.21 2.58 7.73
N GLY A 13 -0.40 3.28 8.51
CA GLY A 13 0.23 2.75 9.72
C GLY A 13 -0.64 3.05 10.94
N ASP A 14 -0.43 2.36 12.05
CA ASP A 14 -1.14 2.67 13.28
C ASP A 14 -0.56 3.87 14.06
N GLY A 15 0.62 4.34 13.64
CA GLY A 15 1.26 5.55 14.17
C GLY A 15 1.59 5.52 15.67
N SER A 16 1.33 4.40 16.35
CA SER A 16 1.39 4.35 17.81
C SER A 16 2.80 4.19 18.36
N SER A 17 3.74 3.70 17.57
CA SER A 17 5.15 3.62 17.93
C SER A 17 6.05 3.44 16.69
N TRP A 18 7.36 3.69 16.88
CA TRP A 18 8.37 3.42 15.86
C TRP A 18 8.47 1.94 15.47
N ASP A 19 8.08 1.05 16.36
CA ASP A 19 8.11 -0.41 16.14
C ASP A 19 7.00 -0.88 15.19
N ASN A 20 5.98 -0.06 14.97
CA ASN A 20 4.81 -0.39 14.17
C ASN A 20 4.95 0.04 12.69
N PHE A 21 6.05 0.65 12.33
CA PHE A 21 6.24 1.20 10.99
C PHE A 21 7.63 0.85 10.46
N THR A 22 7.67 0.02 9.43
CA THR A 22 8.88 -0.28 8.66
C THR A 22 8.65 0.05 7.20
N MET A 23 9.52 0.85 6.62
CA MET A 23 9.49 1.15 5.20
C MET A 23 10.78 0.73 4.53
N LEU A 24 10.67 -0.05 3.45
CA LEU A 24 11.79 -0.48 2.64
C LEU A 24 11.81 0.26 1.30
N PHE A 25 12.99 0.67 0.93
CA PHE A 25 13.28 1.37 -0.31
C PHE A 25 14.12 0.46 -1.20
N PHE A 26 13.66 0.17 -2.39
CA PHE A 26 14.33 -0.71 -3.33
C PHE A 26 15.20 0.10 -4.29
N LYS A 27 16.45 0.30 -3.91
CA LYS A 27 17.40 1.02 -4.76
C LYS A 27 17.66 0.31 -6.10
N GLU A 28 17.57 -1.01 -6.11
CA GLU A 28 17.77 -1.83 -7.30
C GLU A 28 16.74 -1.53 -8.41
N TRP A 29 15.56 -1.07 -8.04
CA TRP A 29 14.53 -0.65 -8.99
C TRP A 29 14.87 0.65 -9.71
N ALA A 30 15.81 1.40 -9.20
CA ALA A 30 16.34 2.58 -9.87
C ALA A 30 16.98 2.27 -11.25
N GLY A 31 17.30 1.01 -11.52
CA GLY A 31 17.71 0.54 -12.84
C GLY A 31 16.59 0.57 -13.89
N HIS A 32 15.34 0.62 -13.44
CA HIS A 32 14.14 0.68 -14.27
C HIS A 32 13.42 2.03 -14.20
N GLY A 33 13.85 2.92 -13.31
CA GLY A 33 13.21 4.20 -13.11
C GLY A 33 13.88 5.03 -12.01
N GLN A 34 13.14 5.95 -11.44
CA GLN A 34 13.60 6.94 -10.45
C GLN A 34 13.30 6.53 -9.00
N GLY A 35 13.49 5.26 -8.65
CA GLY A 35 13.19 4.69 -7.35
C GLY A 35 14.01 5.24 -6.16
N GLY A 36 14.42 6.50 -6.20
CA GLY A 36 15.28 7.13 -5.20
C GLY A 36 14.65 7.24 -3.82
N PHE A 37 15.49 7.40 -2.81
CA PHE A 37 15.10 7.55 -1.40
C PHE A 37 14.21 8.80 -1.18
N ASN A 38 14.58 9.91 -1.80
CA ASN A 38 13.88 11.19 -1.71
C ASN A 38 12.96 11.39 -2.91
N ASP A 39 11.99 10.51 -3.09
CA ASP A 39 11.03 10.64 -4.17
C ASP A 39 9.88 11.58 -3.76
N PRO A 40 9.68 12.71 -4.46
CA PRO A 40 8.64 13.68 -4.13
C PRO A 40 7.22 13.14 -4.29
N GLN A 41 7.04 12.01 -4.98
CA GLN A 41 5.76 11.32 -5.08
C GLN A 41 5.31 10.71 -3.75
N ILE A 42 6.23 10.54 -2.80
CA ILE A 42 6.00 9.79 -1.55
C ILE A 42 6.19 10.73 -0.37
N VAL A 43 5.14 10.91 0.41
CA VAL A 43 5.16 11.71 1.62
C VAL A 43 4.78 10.83 2.80
N VAL A 44 5.66 10.77 3.79
CA VAL A 44 5.44 10.05 5.05
C VAL A 44 5.12 11.06 6.13
N ASN A 45 4.04 10.86 6.83
CA ASN A 45 3.69 11.58 8.05
C ASN A 45 3.29 10.57 9.15
N ASP A 46 2.88 11.04 10.31
CA ASP A 46 2.68 10.19 11.49
C ASP A 46 1.71 9.02 11.27
N ASP A 47 0.70 9.22 10.44
CA ASP A 47 -0.38 8.24 10.27
C ASP A 47 -0.41 7.57 8.89
N LEU A 48 0.18 8.20 7.89
CA LEU A 48 -0.01 7.83 6.50
C LEU A 48 1.29 7.87 5.71
N VAL A 49 1.43 6.90 4.80
CA VAL A 49 2.29 7.04 3.62
C VAL A 49 1.40 7.43 2.46
N ARG A 50 1.53 8.66 2.01
CA ARG A 50 0.79 9.17 0.85
C ARG A 50 1.64 9.08 -0.40
N VAL A 51 1.04 8.57 -1.45
CA VAL A 51 1.67 8.45 -2.75
C VAL A 51 0.85 9.21 -3.78
N LYS A 52 1.48 10.12 -4.47
CA LYS A 52 0.90 10.84 -5.59
C LYS A 52 1.74 10.58 -6.83
N PRO A 53 1.39 9.59 -7.64
CA PRO A 53 2.14 9.26 -8.84
C PRO A 53 2.30 10.47 -9.76
N SER A 54 3.51 10.67 -10.26
CA SER A 54 3.85 11.81 -11.14
C SER A 54 4.79 11.42 -12.29
N GLY A 55 4.78 10.13 -12.66
CA GLY A 55 5.50 9.61 -13.80
C GLY A 55 6.85 8.97 -13.50
N SER A 56 7.33 9.04 -12.27
CA SER A 56 8.57 8.36 -11.88
C SER A 56 8.28 6.98 -11.32
N GLU A 57 8.96 5.97 -11.86
CA GLU A 57 8.84 4.60 -11.39
C GLU A 57 9.37 4.45 -9.96
N ASN A 58 8.61 3.79 -9.11
CA ASN A 58 8.98 3.56 -7.73
C ASN A 58 8.28 2.34 -7.12
N LYS A 59 8.94 1.67 -6.18
CA LYS A 59 8.33 0.64 -5.34
C LYS A 59 8.67 0.86 -3.88
N ARG A 60 7.68 0.65 -3.01
CA ARG A 60 7.86 0.65 -1.56
C ARG A 60 7.12 -0.52 -0.94
N MET A 61 7.69 -1.01 0.13
CA MET A 61 7.04 -1.97 1.02
C MET A 61 6.98 -1.38 2.42
N VAL A 62 5.85 -1.60 3.10
CA VAL A 62 5.55 -1.00 4.39
C VAL A 62 5.02 -2.08 5.32
N GLN A 63 5.43 -2.06 6.59
CA GLN A 63 4.71 -2.78 7.62
C GLN A 63 3.54 -1.90 8.09
N SER A 64 2.33 -2.45 8.02
CA SER A 64 1.11 -1.77 8.47
C SER A 64 0.30 -2.70 9.34
N HIS A 65 0.15 -2.38 10.62
CA HIS A 65 -0.71 -3.15 11.53
C HIS A 65 -2.20 -3.02 11.16
N ALA A 66 -2.59 -1.93 10.56
CA ALA A 66 -3.94 -1.76 10.04
C ALA A 66 -4.22 -2.65 8.81
N GLY A 67 -3.17 -3.05 8.08
CA GLY A 67 -3.27 -3.89 6.90
C GLY A 67 -4.05 -3.26 5.75
N ILE A 68 -4.14 -1.94 5.69
CA ILE A 68 -4.98 -1.21 4.73
C ILE A 68 -4.11 -0.51 3.69
N ILE A 69 -4.51 -0.63 2.44
CA ILE A 69 -4.05 0.22 1.35
C ILE A 69 -5.26 0.76 0.58
N ALA A 70 -5.25 2.05 0.26
CA ALA A 70 -6.34 2.72 -0.42
C ALA A 70 -5.85 3.60 -1.57
N MET A 71 -6.70 3.79 -2.55
CA MET A 71 -6.47 4.59 -3.73
C MET A 71 -7.70 5.46 -4.00
N ALA A 72 -7.48 6.72 -4.30
CA ALA A 72 -8.50 7.61 -4.85
C ALA A 72 -8.21 7.88 -6.32
N ASP A 73 -9.22 7.76 -7.15
CA ASP A 73 -9.20 8.14 -8.57
C ASP A 73 -10.10 9.36 -8.75
N PRO A 74 -9.54 10.57 -8.81
CA PRO A 74 -10.33 11.78 -8.95
C PRO A 74 -10.87 11.98 -10.38
N VAL A 75 -10.41 11.22 -11.35
CA VAL A 75 -10.93 11.29 -12.73
C VAL A 75 -12.28 10.60 -12.82
N ASN A 76 -12.39 9.43 -12.19
CA ASN A 76 -13.63 8.66 -12.15
C ASN A 76 -14.45 8.91 -10.87
N ASP A 77 -13.97 9.78 -10.00
CA ASP A 77 -14.59 10.14 -8.72
C ASP A 77 -14.91 8.91 -7.85
N VAL A 78 -13.92 8.04 -7.67
CA VAL A 78 -14.07 6.82 -6.88
C VAL A 78 -12.89 6.64 -5.91
N THR A 79 -13.16 5.94 -4.81
CA THR A 79 -12.15 5.46 -3.88
C THR A 79 -12.21 3.94 -3.79
N PHE A 80 -11.08 3.30 -3.96
CA PHE A 80 -10.91 1.86 -3.76
C PHE A 80 -9.99 1.61 -2.58
N ALA A 81 -10.37 0.69 -1.71
CA ALA A 81 -9.53 0.28 -0.59
C ALA A 81 -9.58 -1.23 -0.40
N LYS A 82 -8.49 -1.78 0.07
CA LYS A 82 -8.43 -3.16 0.50
C LYS A 82 -7.72 -3.30 1.84
N LYS A 83 -8.19 -4.28 2.61
CA LYS A 83 -7.67 -4.62 3.94
C LYS A 83 -7.41 -6.11 4.01
N ALA A 84 -6.22 -6.46 4.47
CA ALA A 84 -5.87 -7.81 4.92
C ALA A 84 -5.46 -7.74 6.38
N GLU A 85 -5.83 -8.75 7.16
CA GLU A 85 -5.45 -8.78 8.57
C GLU A 85 -3.94 -8.98 8.73
N PHE A 86 -3.37 -8.24 9.68
CA PHE A 86 -1.97 -8.37 10.07
C PHE A 86 -1.88 -9.25 11.32
N ASP A 87 -1.11 -10.33 11.23
CA ASP A 87 -0.77 -11.17 12.38
C ASP A 87 0.57 -10.70 12.97
N PRO A 88 0.58 -10.08 14.16
CA PRO A 88 1.83 -9.59 14.77
C PRO A 88 2.79 -10.71 15.18
N ALA A 89 2.32 -11.97 15.27
CA ALA A 89 3.17 -13.13 15.48
C ALA A 89 3.66 -13.77 14.18
N GLY A 90 3.12 -13.34 13.04
CA GLY A 90 3.48 -13.83 11.72
C GLY A 90 4.84 -13.30 11.26
N ARG A 91 5.58 -14.12 10.53
CA ARG A 91 6.77 -13.68 9.83
C ARG A 91 6.39 -13.26 8.42
N TYR A 92 6.70 -12.02 8.06
CA TYR A 92 6.38 -11.47 6.75
C TYR A 92 7.63 -11.31 5.87
N PRO A 93 7.48 -11.37 4.53
CA PRO A 93 8.58 -11.06 3.62
C PRO A 93 9.16 -9.68 3.92
N LEU A 94 10.47 -9.62 4.17
CA LEU A 94 11.15 -8.36 4.52
C LEU A 94 10.49 -7.58 5.67
N ASN A 95 9.75 -8.27 6.53
CA ASN A 95 8.99 -7.68 7.64
C ASN A 95 7.93 -6.65 7.19
N THR A 96 7.33 -6.85 6.03
CA THR A 96 6.31 -5.96 5.46
C THR A 96 5.09 -6.73 5.00
N ASN A 97 3.92 -6.13 5.05
CA ASN A 97 2.65 -6.74 4.64
C ASN A 97 1.87 -5.92 3.60
N ILE A 98 2.36 -4.72 3.29
CA ILE A 98 1.80 -3.85 2.25
C ILE A 98 2.91 -3.47 1.28
N ALA A 99 2.61 -3.47 -0.02
CA ALA A 99 3.47 -2.88 -1.01
C ALA A 99 2.67 -2.06 -2.02
N PHE A 100 3.32 -1.08 -2.60
CA PHE A 100 2.82 -0.39 -3.78
C PHE A 100 3.94 -0.25 -4.82
N TYR A 101 3.53 -0.23 -6.07
CA TYR A 101 4.38 0.05 -7.20
C TYR A 101 3.77 1.16 -8.05
N ILE A 102 4.60 2.10 -8.45
CA ILE A 102 4.26 3.17 -9.38
C ILE A 102 4.98 2.85 -10.68
N GLY A 103 4.23 2.62 -11.75
CA GLY A 103 4.78 2.43 -13.08
C GLY A 103 5.28 3.73 -13.70
N PRO A 104 6.18 3.63 -14.68
CA PRO A 104 6.66 4.81 -15.41
C PRO A 104 5.52 5.52 -16.13
N ASP A 105 5.65 6.84 -16.28
CA ASP A 105 4.71 7.69 -16.99
C ASP A 105 3.25 7.57 -16.52
N ASN A 106 3.06 7.25 -15.24
CA ASN A 106 1.74 6.99 -14.62
C ASN A 106 0.96 5.86 -15.31
N PHE A 107 1.66 4.91 -15.95
CA PHE A 107 1.04 3.80 -16.64
C PHE A 107 0.14 2.95 -15.72
N MET A 108 0.59 2.71 -14.48
CA MET A 108 -0.20 1.98 -13.49
C MET A 108 0.29 2.25 -12.06
N VAL A 109 -0.58 1.92 -11.10
CA VAL A 109 -0.20 1.73 -9.69
C VAL A 109 -0.67 0.36 -9.24
N GLU A 110 0.22 -0.41 -8.63
CA GLU A 110 -0.14 -1.66 -7.96
C GLU A 110 -0.36 -1.42 -6.48
N MET A 111 -1.35 -2.09 -5.94
CA MET A 111 -1.67 -2.10 -4.51
C MET A 111 -1.66 -3.55 -4.04
N GLU A 112 -0.69 -3.87 -3.20
CA GLU A 112 -0.41 -5.24 -2.81
C GLU A 112 -0.60 -5.43 -1.30
N THR A 113 -1.23 -6.54 -0.91
CA THR A 113 -1.21 -7.03 0.47
C THR A 113 -0.51 -8.38 0.53
N MET A 114 0.18 -8.66 1.62
CA MET A 114 0.93 -9.90 1.81
C MET A 114 0.49 -10.56 3.11
N GLY A 115 0.28 -11.88 3.05
CA GLY A 115 0.13 -12.71 4.24
C GLY A 115 1.48 -13.12 4.82
N PRO A 116 1.48 -13.71 6.03
CA PRO A 116 2.68 -14.25 6.63
C PRO A 116 3.29 -15.40 5.81
N GLU A 117 4.60 -15.52 5.86
CA GLU A 117 5.34 -16.62 5.25
C GLU A 117 4.94 -17.96 5.90
N VAL A 118 4.63 -18.94 5.08
CA VAL A 118 4.34 -20.29 5.53
C VAL A 118 5.09 -21.33 4.73
N THR A 119 5.42 -22.46 5.34
CA THR A 119 5.92 -23.62 4.63
C THR A 119 4.73 -24.45 4.16
N LEU A 120 4.41 -24.38 2.89
CA LEU A 120 3.30 -25.14 2.30
C LEU A 120 3.74 -26.57 2.02
N LYS A 121 3.04 -27.55 2.59
CA LYS A 121 3.26 -28.97 2.33
C LYS A 121 2.40 -29.43 1.13
N PRO A 122 2.84 -30.45 0.38
CA PRO A 122 1.99 -31.02 -0.67
C PRO A 122 0.60 -31.44 -0.13
N GLY A 123 -0.45 -31.04 -0.82
CA GLY A 123 -1.85 -31.35 -0.42
C GLY A 123 -2.42 -30.44 0.67
N THR A 124 -1.76 -29.33 0.99
CA THR A 124 -2.31 -28.29 1.88
C THR A 124 -2.58 -27.01 1.12
N ASP A 125 -3.52 -26.22 1.61
CA ASP A 125 -3.93 -24.94 1.02
C ASP A 125 -3.42 -23.79 1.88
N LEU A 126 -3.17 -22.66 1.22
CA LEU A 126 -2.95 -21.35 1.84
C LEU A 126 -4.07 -20.41 1.42
N HIS A 127 -4.66 -19.75 2.40
CA HIS A 127 -5.68 -18.73 2.17
C HIS A 127 -5.15 -17.35 2.54
N HIS A 128 -5.33 -16.40 1.64
CA HIS A 128 -5.11 -14.98 1.90
C HIS A 128 -6.43 -14.26 1.62
N VAL A 129 -6.98 -13.61 2.64
CA VAL A 129 -8.29 -12.98 2.58
C VAL A 129 -8.13 -11.47 2.57
N GLU A 130 -8.72 -10.83 1.58
CA GLU A 130 -8.82 -9.37 1.50
C GLU A 130 -10.29 -8.93 1.58
N ARG A 131 -10.57 -7.90 2.36
CA ARG A 131 -11.83 -7.16 2.28
C ARG A 131 -11.63 -5.97 1.36
N TRP A 132 -12.46 -5.86 0.32
CA TRP A 132 -12.43 -4.77 -0.64
C TRP A 132 -13.61 -3.83 -0.43
N VAL A 133 -13.35 -2.53 -0.58
CA VAL A 133 -14.34 -1.48 -0.55
C VAL A 133 -14.17 -0.63 -1.80
N LEU A 134 -15.25 -0.43 -2.54
CA LEU A 134 -15.36 0.56 -3.60
C LEU A 134 -16.42 1.58 -3.17
N LYS A 135 -16.09 2.84 -3.22
CA LYS A 135 -16.93 3.94 -2.77
C LYS A 135 -16.95 5.05 -3.81
N ASP A 136 -18.12 5.62 -4.05
CA ASP A 136 -18.26 6.85 -4.82
C ASP A 136 -17.60 8.02 -4.08
N GLY A 137 -16.98 8.91 -4.83
CA GLY A 137 -16.21 10.03 -4.34
C GLY A 137 -14.70 9.72 -4.13
N ALA A 138 -13.87 10.55 -4.70
CA ALA A 138 -12.42 10.49 -4.53
C ALA A 138 -12.01 11.13 -3.21
N LEU A 139 -11.65 10.34 -2.21
CA LEU A 139 -11.20 10.83 -0.90
C LEU A 139 -9.86 11.57 -1.01
N ALA A 140 -9.72 12.61 -0.21
CA ALA A 140 -8.50 13.41 -0.17
C ALA A 140 -7.36 12.75 0.62
N PHE A 141 -7.68 11.79 1.48
CA PHE A 141 -6.75 11.13 2.40
C PHE A 141 -5.96 12.14 3.27
N GLU A 142 -6.69 13.07 3.88
CA GLU A 142 -6.08 14.07 4.76
C GLU A 142 -5.61 13.46 6.08
N GLY A 143 -6.28 12.40 6.56
CA GLY A 143 -5.94 11.71 7.77
C GLY A 143 -6.44 10.27 7.80
N ARG A 144 -6.01 9.53 8.80
CA ARG A 144 -6.35 8.11 9.00
C ARG A 144 -7.86 7.89 9.15
N ALA A 145 -8.57 8.82 9.79
CA ALA A 145 -10.01 8.67 10.04
C ALA A 145 -10.84 8.45 8.78
N GLU A 146 -10.45 9.07 7.64
CA GLU A 146 -11.13 8.85 6.36
C GLU A 146 -11.00 7.41 5.87
N ILE A 147 -9.85 6.80 6.14
CA ILE A 147 -9.54 5.44 5.70
C ILE A 147 -10.19 4.42 6.63
N ASP A 148 -10.14 4.65 7.94
CA ASP A 148 -10.78 3.79 8.92
C ASP A 148 -12.30 3.72 8.69
N ALA A 149 -12.92 4.84 8.30
CA ALA A 149 -14.34 4.91 7.97
C ALA A 149 -14.76 4.07 6.73
N LEU A 150 -13.82 3.68 5.86
CA LEU A 150 -14.10 2.78 4.75
C LEU A 150 -14.40 1.34 5.20
N PHE A 151 -13.94 0.97 6.39
CA PHE A 151 -14.04 -0.39 6.91
C PHE A 151 -14.88 -0.48 8.21
N ALA A 152 -15.54 0.61 8.59
CA ALA A 152 -16.43 0.68 9.75
C ALA A 152 -17.72 -0.15 9.58
#